data_f50784ccd3c72f19c178d27e1e9ecb1f
#
_entry.id   f50784ccd3c72f19c178d27e1e9ecb1f
#
_cell.length_a   1.000
_cell.length_b   1.000
_cell.length_c   1.000
_cell.angle_alpha   90.00
_cell.angle_beta   90.00
_cell.angle_gamma   90.00
#
_symmetry.space_group_name_H-M   'P 1'
#
loop_
_entity.id
_entity.type
_entity.pdbx_description
1 polymer ?
#
loop_
_entity_poly.entity_id
_entity_poly.type
_entity_poly.pdbx_seq_one_letter_code
_entity_poly.pdbx_strand_id
1 'polypeptide(L)'
;MKIIEDSIAAFASFIWGYPLLLLLIGGGIYLLILSRFLPFRYFGHAIQVLRGKYDDPDDPGQISHFQALTTALSATVGMGNISGVAVAIAMGGPGAIFWMWISAVVGMSTKFFTSSLAIMYRGKDSEGELQGGPMYFITEGLGKKWKPLAIFFSACAMIGALPVFNVNQLTQAVNDILLKPNGVEVTNYTNLVIGVFLVIITSIVVLGGLKRIGKVTSRLVPSMVLLYFILVVVILIVHIDVVPKYFLMIFTDAFSADFIKEESVLGGVVGALIILGIKRGAFSNEAGVGTAPMAHGAAKTDEPIREGLVAMLGPFIDTIIVCTLTALAILVTGVWQTSDTNGVSLTATAFGNAMPGVGKYLLMICVAIFSISSLFSYSYYGTKSLSFLVGSKYKHLYNYLFIASILIGATASLDTMINLIDSAFALMAIPTMLATIILAPKVMKEAKTYSIKLKNSRD
;
A
#
# COMPACT_ATOMS: atom_id res chain seq x y z
N MET A 1 15.89 26.83 -9.88
CA MET A 1 14.77 25.92 -9.70
C MET A 1 15.01 24.61 -10.44
N LYS A 2 15.22 24.59 -11.75
CA LYS A 2 15.41 23.35 -12.54
C LYS A 2 16.47 22.38 -11.97
N ILE A 3 17.63 22.87 -11.51
CA ILE A 3 18.69 22.03 -10.90
C ILE A 3 18.18 21.31 -9.64
N ILE A 4 17.37 21.97 -8.81
CA ILE A 4 16.80 21.37 -7.59
C ILE A 4 15.76 20.32 -7.98
N GLU A 5 14.91 20.59 -8.96
CA GLU A 5 13.91 19.68 -9.49
C GLU A 5 14.56 18.42 -10.06
N ASP A 6 15.58 18.58 -10.92
CA ASP A 6 16.35 17.48 -11.50
C ASP A 6 17.07 16.65 -10.42
N SER A 7 17.59 17.31 -9.37
CA SER A 7 18.25 16.63 -8.25
C SER A 7 17.27 15.80 -7.41
N ILE A 8 16.07 16.31 -7.16
CA ILE A 8 15.02 15.58 -6.43
C ILE A 8 14.53 14.39 -7.25
N ALA A 9 14.32 14.57 -8.55
CA ALA A 9 13.91 13.47 -9.45
C ALA A 9 14.99 12.39 -9.54
N ALA A 10 16.27 12.77 -9.67
CA ALA A 10 17.39 11.84 -9.67
C ALA A 10 17.51 11.08 -8.35
N PHE A 11 17.31 11.78 -7.21
CA PHE A 11 17.31 11.14 -5.89
C PHE A 11 16.13 10.16 -5.72
N ALA A 12 14.93 10.52 -6.15
CA ALA A 12 13.77 9.66 -6.12
C ALA A 12 14.02 8.38 -6.95
N SER A 13 14.56 8.53 -8.15
CA SER A 13 14.93 7.39 -9.00
C SER A 13 16.01 6.50 -8.37
N PHE A 14 17.01 7.10 -7.73
CA PHE A 14 18.09 6.36 -7.05
C PHE A 14 17.56 5.58 -5.85
N ILE A 15 16.78 6.23 -4.96
CA ILE A 15 16.31 5.58 -3.71
C ILE A 15 15.34 4.45 -4.01
N TRP A 16 14.44 4.60 -5.00
CA TRP A 16 13.55 3.53 -5.48
C TRP A 16 14.23 2.48 -6.37
N GLY A 17 15.52 2.64 -6.60
CA GLY A 17 16.34 1.70 -7.35
C GLY A 17 16.85 0.53 -6.48
N TYR A 18 18.08 0.11 -6.77
CA TYR A 18 18.75 -1.00 -6.10
C TYR A 18 18.83 -0.92 -4.57
N PRO A 19 19.11 0.26 -3.94
CA PRO A 19 19.27 0.31 -2.49
C PRO A 19 18.01 -0.14 -1.74
N LEU A 20 16.86 0.40 -2.12
CA LEU A 20 15.60 0.06 -1.48
C LEU A 20 15.15 -1.36 -1.83
N LEU A 21 15.36 -1.78 -3.08
CA LEU A 21 15.02 -3.11 -3.54
C LEU A 21 15.80 -4.18 -2.77
N LEU A 22 17.10 -4.01 -2.60
CA LEU A 22 17.93 -4.92 -1.81
C LEU A 22 17.48 -4.96 -0.34
N LEU A 23 17.14 -3.80 0.23
CA LEU A 23 16.67 -3.72 1.61
C LEU A 23 15.31 -4.42 1.80
N LEU A 24 14.34 -4.13 0.94
CA LEU A 24 12.98 -4.68 1.06
C LEU A 24 12.92 -6.16 0.72
N ILE A 25 13.51 -6.55 -0.42
CA ILE A 25 13.46 -7.95 -0.87
C ILE A 25 14.50 -8.80 -0.17
N GLY A 26 15.75 -8.36 -0.08
CA GLY A 26 16.80 -9.10 0.62
C GLY A 26 16.47 -9.25 2.11
N GLY A 27 16.07 -8.16 2.77
CA GLY A 27 15.61 -8.19 4.16
C GLY A 27 14.35 -9.05 4.33
N GLY A 28 13.39 -8.94 3.41
CA GLY A 28 12.17 -9.73 3.45
C GLY A 28 12.40 -11.22 3.20
N ILE A 29 13.31 -11.61 2.31
CA ILE A 29 13.73 -13.02 2.10
C ILE A 29 14.40 -13.55 3.38
N TYR A 30 15.27 -12.76 4.00
CA TYR A 30 15.84 -13.11 5.31
C TYR A 30 14.75 -13.41 6.34
N LEU A 31 13.75 -12.54 6.46
CA LEU A 31 12.61 -12.71 7.38
C LEU A 31 11.77 -13.94 7.03
N LEU A 32 11.55 -14.21 5.76
CA LEU A 32 10.82 -15.37 5.26
C LEU A 32 11.52 -16.68 5.64
N ILE A 33 12.84 -16.76 5.41
CA ILE A 33 13.66 -17.93 5.76
C ILE A 33 13.74 -18.09 7.28
N LEU A 34 14.01 -17.01 8.02
CA LEU A 34 14.09 -17.01 9.49
C LEU A 34 12.79 -17.52 10.12
N SER A 35 11.65 -17.14 9.59
CA SER A 35 10.34 -17.59 10.05
C SER A 35 10.00 -19.03 9.63
N ARG A 36 10.83 -19.67 8.81
CA ARG A 36 10.53 -20.99 8.22
C ARG A 36 9.16 -21.00 7.54
N PHE A 37 8.86 -19.95 6.79
CA PHE A 37 7.57 -19.77 6.09
C PHE A 37 6.35 -19.77 7.03
N LEU A 38 6.51 -19.32 8.26
CA LEU A 38 5.45 -19.28 9.28
C LEU A 38 4.17 -18.61 8.80
N PRO A 39 4.21 -17.46 8.09
CA PRO A 39 3.00 -16.82 7.56
C PRO A 39 2.12 -17.78 6.75
N PHE A 40 2.71 -18.61 5.90
CA PHE A 40 1.95 -19.57 5.08
C PHE A 40 1.41 -20.74 5.89
N ARG A 41 2.18 -21.23 6.85
CA ARG A 41 1.77 -22.34 7.71
C ARG A 41 0.61 -22.00 8.62
N TYR A 42 0.47 -20.73 9.01
CA TYR A 42 -0.60 -20.23 9.87
C TYR A 42 -1.65 -19.42 9.13
N PHE A 43 -1.71 -19.51 7.79
CA PHE A 43 -2.65 -18.74 6.97
C PHE A 43 -4.11 -18.95 7.40
N GLY A 44 -4.53 -20.23 7.57
CA GLY A 44 -5.88 -20.55 8.05
C GLY A 44 -6.16 -20.02 9.47
N HIS A 45 -5.14 -19.97 10.33
CA HIS A 45 -5.26 -19.39 11.66
C HIS A 45 -5.41 -17.87 11.61
N ALA A 46 -4.67 -17.19 10.74
CA ALA A 46 -4.83 -15.76 10.50
C ALA A 46 -6.27 -15.37 10.13
N ILE A 47 -6.92 -16.19 9.29
CA ILE A 47 -8.34 -15.99 8.94
C ILE A 47 -9.25 -16.16 10.17
N GLN A 48 -8.95 -17.10 11.07
CA GLN A 48 -9.73 -17.27 12.31
C GLN A 48 -9.58 -16.07 13.24
N VAL A 49 -8.35 -15.52 13.38
CA VAL A 49 -8.09 -14.29 14.14
C VAL A 49 -8.86 -13.13 13.52
N LEU A 50 -8.77 -12.95 12.20
CA LEU A 50 -9.46 -11.88 11.47
C LEU A 50 -10.99 -11.93 11.66
N ARG A 51 -11.56 -13.14 11.79
CA ARG A 51 -12.99 -13.35 12.04
C ARG A 51 -13.41 -13.08 13.50
N GLY A 52 -12.51 -12.64 14.36
CA GLY A 52 -12.79 -12.30 15.75
C GLY A 52 -12.86 -13.50 16.71
N LYS A 53 -12.41 -14.70 16.30
CA LYS A 53 -12.45 -15.91 17.19
C LYS A 53 -11.66 -15.71 18.47
N TYR A 54 -10.68 -14.81 18.47
CA TYR A 54 -9.75 -14.56 19.56
C TYR A 54 -9.83 -13.11 20.05
N ASP A 55 -10.89 -12.38 19.71
CA ASP A 55 -11.09 -11.01 20.17
C ASP A 55 -11.51 -11.00 21.64
N ASP A 56 -10.82 -10.20 22.44
CA ASP A 56 -11.19 -9.89 23.81
C ASP A 56 -11.52 -8.39 23.92
N PRO A 57 -12.73 -8.02 24.39
CA PRO A 57 -13.09 -6.62 24.57
C PRO A 57 -12.20 -5.86 25.55
N ASP A 58 -11.59 -6.56 26.50
CA ASP A 58 -10.73 -6.00 27.55
C ASP A 58 -9.27 -5.85 27.11
N ASP A 59 -8.89 -6.42 25.97
CA ASP A 59 -7.55 -6.28 25.41
C ASP A 59 -7.18 -4.81 25.13
N PRO A 60 -5.92 -4.42 25.37
CA PRO A 60 -5.44 -3.07 25.15
C PRO A 60 -5.38 -2.72 23.66
N GLY A 61 -5.90 -1.56 23.28
CA GLY A 61 -5.92 -1.04 21.91
C GLY A 61 -7.17 -0.23 21.59
N GLN A 62 -7.27 0.26 20.36
CA GLN A 62 -8.30 1.21 19.98
C GLN A 62 -9.30 0.66 18.94
N ILE A 63 -8.86 -0.29 18.11
CA ILE A 63 -9.62 -0.84 16.97
C ILE A 63 -9.48 -2.36 16.93
N SER A 64 -10.45 -3.07 16.33
CA SER A 64 -10.37 -4.54 16.17
C SER A 64 -9.29 -4.94 15.14
N HIS A 65 -8.90 -6.23 15.15
CA HIS A 65 -8.01 -6.82 14.13
C HIS A 65 -8.51 -6.53 12.70
N PHE A 66 -9.81 -6.70 12.47
CA PHE A 66 -10.42 -6.43 11.17
C PHE A 66 -10.33 -4.96 10.78
N GLN A 67 -10.58 -4.03 11.72
CA GLN A 67 -10.45 -2.60 11.49
C GLN A 67 -8.99 -2.19 11.25
N ALA A 68 -8.02 -2.81 11.91
CA ALA A 68 -6.59 -2.57 11.69
C ALA A 68 -6.17 -3.00 10.27
N LEU A 69 -6.55 -4.21 9.86
CA LEU A 69 -6.27 -4.70 8.51
C LEU A 69 -6.94 -3.82 7.44
N THR A 70 -8.22 -3.50 7.60
CA THR A 70 -8.93 -2.68 6.61
C THR A 70 -8.43 -1.24 6.56
N THR A 71 -7.96 -0.68 7.68
CA THR A 71 -7.28 0.61 7.69
C THR A 71 -5.94 0.53 6.95
N ALA A 72 -5.15 -0.52 7.15
CA ALA A 72 -3.92 -0.73 6.40
C ALA A 72 -4.19 -0.96 4.90
N LEU A 73 -5.19 -1.79 4.56
CA LEU A 73 -5.59 -2.05 3.18
C LEU A 73 -6.16 -0.81 2.48
N SER A 74 -6.84 0.09 3.18
CA SER A 74 -7.33 1.32 2.56
C SER A 74 -6.21 2.25 2.11
N ALA A 75 -5.03 2.16 2.71
CA ALA A 75 -3.85 2.88 2.24
C ALA A 75 -3.24 2.21 1.00
N THR A 76 -3.13 0.88 1.01
CA THR A 76 -2.41 0.11 -0.01
C THR A 76 -3.28 -0.22 -1.22
N VAL A 77 -4.54 -0.67 -1.02
CA VAL A 77 -5.47 -0.93 -2.14
C VAL A 77 -5.99 0.39 -2.70
N GLY A 78 -5.27 0.89 -3.69
CA GLY A 78 -5.46 2.23 -4.24
C GLY A 78 -5.04 2.33 -5.70
N MET A 79 -4.51 3.50 -6.06
CA MET A 79 -4.01 3.74 -7.43
C MET A 79 -2.87 2.80 -7.82
N GLY A 80 -2.08 2.30 -6.86
CA GLY A 80 -1.01 1.34 -7.11
C GLY A 80 -1.51 0.04 -7.74
N ASN A 81 -2.67 -0.45 -7.34
CA ASN A 81 -3.26 -1.69 -7.86
C ASN A 81 -3.88 -1.56 -9.25
N ILE A 82 -4.24 -0.36 -9.67
CA ILE A 82 -4.86 -0.08 -10.98
C ILE A 82 -3.81 0.50 -11.92
N SER A 83 -3.31 1.69 -11.61
CA SER A 83 -2.33 2.40 -12.44
C SER A 83 -0.95 1.74 -12.39
N GLY A 84 -0.48 1.31 -11.21
CA GLY A 84 0.83 0.68 -11.04
C GLY A 84 0.96 -0.65 -11.79
N VAL A 85 -0.09 -1.46 -11.80
CA VAL A 85 -0.16 -2.73 -12.56
C VAL A 85 -0.16 -2.45 -14.06
N ALA A 86 -0.95 -1.45 -14.51
CA ALA A 86 -0.99 -1.05 -15.90
C ALA A 86 0.39 -0.58 -16.39
N VAL A 87 1.11 0.21 -15.57
CA VAL A 87 2.50 0.63 -15.87
C VAL A 87 3.44 -0.57 -15.92
N ALA A 88 3.31 -1.53 -15.00
CA ALA A 88 4.14 -2.73 -15.01
C ALA A 88 3.98 -3.53 -16.31
N ILE A 89 2.73 -3.70 -16.77
CA ILE A 89 2.43 -4.42 -18.02
C ILE A 89 2.89 -3.62 -19.26
N ALA A 90 2.65 -2.31 -19.28
CA ALA A 90 3.02 -1.47 -20.42
C ALA A 90 4.54 -1.40 -20.63
N MET A 91 5.35 -1.47 -19.56
CA MET A 91 6.80 -1.38 -19.60
C MET A 91 7.48 -2.76 -19.68
N GLY A 92 6.94 -3.76 -18.99
CA GLY A 92 7.59 -5.06 -18.80
C GLY A 92 6.78 -6.26 -19.30
N GLY A 93 5.61 -6.04 -19.88
CA GLY A 93 4.76 -7.14 -20.33
C GLY A 93 4.14 -7.97 -19.18
N PRO A 94 3.53 -9.11 -19.53
CA PRO A 94 2.86 -9.99 -18.57
C PRO A 94 3.77 -10.52 -17.46
N GLY A 95 5.04 -10.78 -17.75
CA GLY A 95 6.02 -11.33 -16.81
C GLY A 95 6.29 -10.45 -15.58
N ALA A 96 6.06 -9.13 -15.69
CA ALA A 96 6.19 -8.23 -14.55
C ALA A 96 5.28 -8.62 -13.37
N ILE A 97 4.11 -9.21 -13.67
CA ILE A 97 3.14 -9.64 -12.65
C ILE A 97 3.67 -10.80 -11.80
N PHE A 98 4.39 -11.74 -12.40
CA PHE A 98 5.05 -12.81 -11.65
C PHE A 98 6.00 -12.24 -10.57
N TRP A 99 6.79 -11.23 -10.93
CA TRP A 99 7.72 -10.60 -9.99
C TRP A 99 7.02 -9.72 -8.95
N MET A 100 5.85 -9.17 -9.27
CA MET A 100 4.96 -8.56 -8.26
C MET A 100 4.47 -9.61 -7.24
N TRP A 101 4.12 -10.83 -7.68
CA TRP A 101 3.75 -11.91 -6.74
C TRP A 101 4.91 -12.31 -5.83
N ILE A 102 6.13 -12.42 -6.36
CA ILE A 102 7.32 -12.67 -5.54
C ILE A 102 7.50 -11.59 -4.47
N SER A 103 7.34 -10.32 -4.85
CA SER A 103 7.37 -9.20 -3.91
C SER A 103 6.28 -9.33 -2.82
N ALA A 104 5.08 -9.75 -3.17
CA ALA A 104 3.99 -9.94 -2.22
C ALA A 104 4.26 -11.09 -1.24
N VAL A 105 4.74 -12.24 -1.73
CA VAL A 105 5.12 -13.40 -0.91
C VAL A 105 6.16 -13.02 0.14
N VAL A 106 7.18 -12.28 -0.27
CA VAL A 106 8.21 -11.75 0.63
C VAL A 106 7.61 -10.72 1.58
N GLY A 107 6.75 -9.84 1.05
CA GLY A 107 6.06 -8.79 1.78
C GLY A 107 5.13 -9.32 2.89
N MET A 108 4.52 -10.50 2.71
CA MET A 108 3.72 -11.14 3.75
C MET A 108 4.55 -11.40 5.02
N SER A 109 5.77 -11.93 4.87
CA SER A 109 6.66 -12.14 6.01
C SER A 109 7.10 -10.81 6.63
N THR A 110 7.44 -9.83 5.81
CA THR A 110 7.82 -8.50 6.31
C THR A 110 6.70 -7.86 7.13
N LYS A 111 5.45 -7.88 6.65
CA LYS A 111 4.30 -7.35 7.41
C LYS A 111 4.01 -8.15 8.68
N PHE A 112 4.21 -9.48 8.67
CA PHE A 112 4.13 -10.29 9.87
C PHE A 112 5.08 -9.78 10.95
N PHE A 113 6.37 -9.60 10.63
CA PHE A 113 7.37 -9.15 11.62
C PHE A 113 7.11 -7.71 12.06
N THR A 114 6.90 -6.78 11.14
CA THR A 114 6.72 -5.36 11.47
C THR A 114 5.49 -5.10 12.32
N SER A 115 4.39 -5.81 12.07
CA SER A 115 3.15 -5.63 12.84
C SER A 115 3.18 -6.37 14.17
N SER A 116 3.85 -7.53 14.25
CA SER A 116 4.14 -8.15 15.56
C SER A 116 4.98 -7.23 16.43
N LEU A 117 6.03 -6.61 15.89
CA LEU A 117 6.86 -5.64 16.61
C LEU A 117 6.06 -4.41 17.06
N ALA A 118 5.11 -3.95 16.24
CA ALA A 118 4.27 -2.82 16.59
C ALA A 118 3.37 -3.07 17.81
N ILE A 119 3.04 -4.33 18.09
CA ILE A 119 2.33 -4.74 19.32
C ILE A 119 3.30 -5.02 20.46
N MET A 120 4.39 -5.76 20.21
CA MET A 120 5.39 -6.13 21.24
C MET A 120 6.01 -4.89 21.90
N TYR A 121 6.20 -3.83 21.15
CA TYR A 121 6.92 -2.63 21.59
C TYR A 121 6.04 -1.40 21.46
N ARG A 122 4.80 -1.47 21.98
CA ARG A 122 3.94 -0.31 22.15
C ARG A 122 4.55 0.65 23.16
N GLY A 123 4.48 1.94 22.87
CA GLY A 123 4.79 3.01 23.80
C GLY A 123 3.52 3.77 24.17
N LYS A 124 3.70 4.84 24.95
CA LYS A 124 2.64 5.79 25.27
C LYS A 124 2.95 7.14 24.63
N ASP A 125 1.93 7.79 24.11
CA ASP A 125 2.07 9.16 23.66
C ASP A 125 2.04 10.17 24.82
N SER A 126 2.08 11.46 24.53
CA SER A 126 2.08 12.51 25.55
C SER A 126 0.76 12.64 26.34
N GLU A 127 -0.33 12.01 25.87
CA GLU A 127 -1.62 11.94 26.56
C GLU A 127 -1.79 10.61 27.31
N GLY A 128 -0.75 9.73 27.29
CA GLY A 128 -0.77 8.43 27.95
C GLY A 128 -1.46 7.33 27.14
N GLU A 129 -1.92 7.62 25.92
CA GLU A 129 -2.58 6.66 25.05
C GLU A 129 -1.56 5.67 24.46
N LEU A 130 -1.98 4.40 24.38
CA LEU A 130 -1.15 3.32 23.86
C LEU A 130 -0.98 3.46 22.35
N GLN A 131 0.27 3.44 21.91
CA GLN A 131 0.67 3.65 20.54
C GLN A 131 1.67 2.59 20.06
N GLY A 132 1.51 2.10 18.84
CA GLY A 132 2.48 1.20 18.19
C GLY A 132 2.91 1.75 16.83
N GLY A 133 3.89 1.12 16.20
CA GLY A 133 4.43 1.51 14.91
C GLY A 133 5.95 1.61 14.91
N PRO A 134 6.59 1.90 13.75
CA PRO A 134 8.06 1.90 13.64
C PRO A 134 8.75 2.80 14.66
N MET A 135 8.26 4.03 14.86
CA MET A 135 8.85 4.97 15.80
C MET A 135 8.89 4.39 17.23
N TYR A 136 7.88 3.60 17.61
CA TYR A 136 7.78 3.00 18.94
C TYR A 136 8.63 1.74 19.06
N PHE A 137 8.59 0.80 18.11
CA PHE A 137 9.42 -0.38 18.22
C PHE A 137 10.92 -0.08 18.02
N ILE A 138 11.27 1.04 17.38
CA ILE A 138 12.65 1.53 17.35
C ILE A 138 13.07 2.04 18.74
N THR A 139 12.24 2.85 19.40
CA THR A 139 12.61 3.44 20.71
C THR A 139 12.51 2.45 21.86
N GLU A 140 11.45 1.64 21.92
CA GLU A 140 11.20 0.69 23.00
C GLU A 140 11.92 -0.66 22.77
N GLY A 141 12.05 -1.09 21.51
CA GLY A 141 12.66 -2.37 21.15
C GLY A 141 14.19 -2.34 21.04
N LEU A 142 14.75 -1.30 20.40
CA LEU A 142 16.20 -1.10 20.26
C LEU A 142 16.78 -0.20 21.36
N GLY A 143 15.94 0.59 22.03
CA GLY A 143 16.31 1.46 23.13
C GLY A 143 16.56 2.93 22.75
N LYS A 144 16.67 3.78 23.77
CA LYS A 144 16.71 5.24 23.62
C LYS A 144 17.82 5.78 22.71
N LYS A 145 18.93 5.04 22.55
CA LYS A 145 20.04 5.42 21.66
C LYS A 145 19.61 5.49 20.17
N TRP A 146 18.57 4.75 19.81
CA TRP A 146 18.03 4.72 18.45
C TRP A 146 16.94 5.75 18.19
N LYS A 147 16.62 6.61 19.16
CA LYS A 147 15.61 7.67 19.01
C LYS A 147 15.82 8.56 17.77
N PRO A 148 17.07 8.94 17.37
CA PRO A 148 17.26 9.69 16.12
C PRO A 148 16.70 8.98 14.89
N LEU A 149 16.79 7.64 14.82
CA LEU A 149 16.23 6.84 13.72
C LEU A 149 14.70 6.88 13.73
N ALA A 150 14.07 6.87 14.91
CA ALA A 150 12.62 7.00 15.05
C ALA A 150 12.12 8.41 14.67
N ILE A 151 12.90 9.45 14.99
CA ILE A 151 12.63 10.83 14.56
C ILE A 151 12.73 10.93 13.03
N PHE A 152 13.78 10.37 12.42
CA PHE A 152 13.95 10.33 10.97
C PHE A 152 12.77 9.62 10.29
N PHE A 153 12.36 8.43 10.78
CA PHE A 153 11.16 7.74 10.29
C PHE A 153 9.94 8.65 10.33
N SER A 154 9.68 9.28 11.50
CA SER A 154 8.47 10.10 11.68
C SER A 154 8.47 11.35 10.83
N ALA A 155 9.63 11.99 10.62
CA ALA A 155 9.77 13.13 9.73
C ALA A 155 9.48 12.74 8.26
N CYS A 156 10.05 11.64 7.80
CA CYS A 156 9.77 11.11 6.47
C CYS A 156 8.30 10.70 6.33
N ALA A 157 7.70 10.08 7.35
CA ALA A 157 6.31 9.64 7.33
C ALA A 157 5.32 10.82 7.26
N MET A 158 5.62 11.96 7.89
CA MET A 158 4.80 13.16 7.76
C MET A 158 4.74 13.67 6.32
N ILE A 159 5.86 13.62 5.60
CA ILE A 159 5.95 14.07 4.20
C ILE A 159 5.36 13.00 3.28
N GLY A 160 5.81 11.76 3.43
CA GLY A 160 5.40 10.64 2.59
C GLY A 160 3.91 10.30 2.67
N ALA A 161 3.26 10.60 3.80
CA ALA A 161 1.83 10.41 3.97
C ALA A 161 0.98 11.60 3.48
N LEU A 162 1.53 12.61 2.80
CA LEU A 162 0.72 13.66 2.20
C LEU A 162 -0.14 13.12 1.03
N PRO A 163 -1.37 13.63 0.86
CA PRO A 163 -2.34 13.08 -0.10
C PRO A 163 -2.08 13.48 -1.55
N VAL A 164 -1.06 14.31 -1.81
CA VAL A 164 -0.87 15.03 -3.09
C VAL A 164 -0.84 14.09 -4.27
N PHE A 165 -0.10 12.98 -4.19
CA PHE A 165 -0.02 11.99 -5.27
C PHE A 165 -1.40 11.37 -5.58
N ASN A 166 -2.09 10.85 -4.55
CA ASN A 166 -3.39 10.19 -4.74
C ASN A 166 -4.45 11.15 -5.27
N VAL A 167 -4.46 12.39 -4.77
CA VAL A 167 -5.39 13.43 -5.23
C VAL A 167 -5.10 13.85 -6.66
N ASN A 168 -3.83 14.04 -7.02
CA ASN A 168 -3.42 14.39 -8.37
C ASN A 168 -3.85 13.30 -9.36
N GLN A 169 -3.55 12.03 -9.08
CA GLN A 169 -3.92 10.90 -9.92
C GLN A 169 -5.44 10.75 -10.05
N LEU A 170 -6.20 10.94 -8.96
CA LEU A 170 -7.65 10.90 -9.01
C LEU A 170 -8.21 12.04 -9.85
N THR A 171 -7.69 13.26 -9.69
CA THR A 171 -8.11 14.42 -10.46
C THR A 171 -7.85 14.20 -11.96
N GLN A 172 -6.67 13.67 -12.30
CA GLN A 172 -6.33 13.31 -13.68
C GLN A 172 -7.28 12.23 -14.23
N ALA A 173 -7.58 11.19 -13.46
CA ALA A 173 -8.52 10.15 -13.86
C ALA A 173 -9.94 10.72 -14.12
N VAL A 174 -10.43 11.62 -13.26
CA VAL A 174 -11.71 12.32 -13.46
C VAL A 174 -11.67 13.13 -14.76
N ASN A 175 -10.60 13.87 -15.00
CA ASN A 175 -10.43 14.67 -16.20
C ASN A 175 -10.45 13.80 -17.45
N ASP A 176 -9.68 12.72 -17.48
CA ASP A 176 -9.48 11.91 -18.70
C ASP A 176 -10.67 10.96 -18.98
N ILE A 177 -11.34 10.46 -17.93
CA ILE A 177 -12.41 9.48 -18.09
C ILE A 177 -13.80 10.12 -18.08
N LEU A 178 -13.99 11.21 -17.33
CA LEU A 178 -15.31 11.83 -17.20
C LEU A 178 -15.42 13.17 -17.91
N LEU A 179 -14.51 14.14 -17.71
CA LEU A 179 -14.70 15.51 -18.17
C LEU A 179 -14.43 15.65 -19.67
N LYS A 180 -13.23 15.28 -20.14
CA LYS A 180 -12.84 15.42 -21.56
C LYS A 180 -13.77 14.66 -22.50
N PRO A 181 -14.15 13.38 -22.26
CA PRO A 181 -15.03 12.66 -23.17
C PRO A 181 -16.45 13.25 -23.25
N ASN A 182 -16.88 13.98 -22.22
CA ASN A 182 -18.17 14.66 -22.19
C ASN A 182 -18.12 16.13 -22.64
N GLY A 183 -17.00 16.56 -23.25
CA GLY A 183 -16.84 17.91 -23.80
C GLY A 183 -16.65 19.00 -22.74
N VAL A 184 -16.33 18.63 -21.49
CA VAL A 184 -16.05 19.60 -20.44
C VAL A 184 -14.59 20.02 -20.52
N GLU A 185 -14.34 21.32 -20.65
CA GLU A 185 -12.98 21.86 -20.65
C GLU A 185 -12.31 21.69 -19.29
N VAL A 186 -11.11 21.11 -19.31
CA VAL A 186 -10.30 20.93 -18.10
C VAL A 186 -9.56 22.21 -17.79
N THR A 187 -9.94 22.84 -16.69
CA THR A 187 -9.35 24.09 -16.21
C THR A 187 -8.92 23.96 -14.74
N ASN A 188 -8.15 24.92 -14.24
CA ASN A 188 -7.84 24.99 -12.81
C ASN A 188 -9.10 25.11 -11.95
N TYR A 189 -10.18 25.68 -12.48
CA TYR A 189 -11.45 25.77 -11.78
C TYR A 189 -12.12 24.40 -11.62
N THR A 190 -12.17 23.58 -12.69
CA THR A 190 -12.72 22.21 -12.60
C THR A 190 -11.92 21.35 -11.65
N ASN A 191 -10.60 21.46 -11.65
CA ASN A 191 -9.71 20.77 -10.72
C ASN A 191 -9.92 21.23 -9.26
N LEU A 192 -10.14 22.53 -9.05
CA LEU A 192 -10.46 23.07 -7.73
C LEU A 192 -11.79 22.51 -7.22
N VAL A 193 -12.81 22.40 -8.05
CA VAL A 193 -14.11 21.81 -7.66
C VAL A 193 -13.93 20.35 -7.22
N ILE A 194 -13.14 19.56 -7.95
CA ILE A 194 -12.78 18.18 -7.53
C ILE A 194 -12.07 18.20 -6.18
N GLY A 195 -11.07 19.09 -6.02
CA GLY A 195 -10.33 19.23 -4.77
C GLY A 195 -11.22 19.59 -3.57
N VAL A 196 -12.15 20.54 -3.74
CA VAL A 196 -13.11 20.92 -2.68
C VAL A 196 -14.03 19.75 -2.30
N PHE A 197 -14.52 18.99 -3.28
CA PHE A 197 -15.31 17.79 -3.03
C PHE A 197 -14.52 16.76 -2.20
N LEU A 198 -13.25 16.52 -2.54
CA LEU A 198 -12.36 15.61 -1.80
C LEU A 198 -12.08 16.14 -0.38
N VAL A 199 -11.88 17.45 -0.21
CA VAL A 199 -11.73 18.09 1.10
C VAL A 199 -12.93 17.82 1.99
N ILE A 200 -14.15 17.99 1.47
CA ILE A 200 -15.39 17.78 2.25
C ILE A 200 -15.48 16.33 2.72
N ILE A 201 -15.37 15.36 1.80
CA ILE A 201 -15.47 13.93 2.13
C ILE A 201 -14.38 13.52 3.12
N THR A 202 -13.14 13.93 2.86
CA THR A 202 -11.99 13.56 3.70
C THR A 202 -12.13 14.15 5.10
N SER A 203 -12.54 15.41 5.21
CA SER A 203 -12.73 16.10 6.50
C SER A 203 -13.76 15.40 7.39
N ILE A 204 -14.89 14.96 6.82
CA ILE A 204 -15.95 14.25 7.56
C ILE A 204 -15.39 13.00 8.26
N VAL A 205 -14.47 12.30 7.64
CA VAL A 205 -13.92 11.04 8.18
C VAL A 205 -12.72 11.31 9.08
N VAL A 206 -11.73 12.07 8.58
CA VAL A 206 -10.42 12.27 9.22
C VAL A 206 -10.53 13.04 10.55
N LEU A 207 -11.37 14.05 10.63
CA LEU A 207 -11.54 14.83 11.86
C LEU A 207 -12.18 14.02 12.99
N GLY A 208 -12.77 12.86 12.69
CA GLY A 208 -13.26 11.91 13.70
C GLY A 208 -12.22 10.94 14.27
N GLY A 209 -10.96 11.06 13.83
CA GLY A 209 -9.83 10.26 14.31
C GLY A 209 -9.88 8.77 13.95
N LEU A 210 -8.94 8.00 14.51
CA LEU A 210 -8.72 6.59 14.14
C LEU A 210 -9.98 5.72 14.27
N LYS A 211 -10.77 5.88 15.31
CA LYS A 211 -11.99 5.07 15.51
C LYS A 211 -12.99 5.26 14.38
N ARG A 212 -13.16 6.50 13.89
CA ARG A 212 -14.02 6.80 12.74
C ARG A 212 -13.42 6.26 11.44
N ILE A 213 -12.13 6.46 11.23
CA ILE A 213 -11.40 5.91 10.09
C ILE A 213 -11.58 4.39 10.05
N GLY A 214 -11.28 3.67 11.13
CA GLY A 214 -11.45 2.23 11.21
C GLY A 214 -12.90 1.76 10.97
N LYS A 215 -13.89 2.50 11.46
CA LYS A 215 -15.31 2.19 11.21
C LYS A 215 -15.70 2.38 9.74
N VAL A 216 -15.19 3.41 9.08
CA VAL A 216 -15.45 3.68 7.66
C VAL A 216 -14.72 2.67 6.79
N THR A 217 -13.42 2.48 7.00
CA THR A 217 -12.60 1.56 6.19
C THR A 217 -13.03 0.10 6.32
N SER A 218 -13.51 -0.33 7.49
CA SER A 218 -14.01 -1.70 7.70
C SER A 218 -15.28 -2.03 6.89
N ARG A 219 -15.99 -1.03 6.38
CA ARG A 219 -17.12 -1.20 5.46
C ARG A 219 -16.72 -0.93 4.02
N LEU A 220 -15.95 0.13 3.82
CA LEU A 220 -15.58 0.61 2.49
C LEU A 220 -14.63 -0.35 1.78
N VAL A 221 -13.57 -0.84 2.47
CA VAL A 221 -12.55 -1.69 1.84
C VAL A 221 -13.12 -3.01 1.33
N PRO A 222 -13.87 -3.80 2.12
CA PRO A 222 -14.47 -5.02 1.59
C PRO A 222 -15.44 -4.76 0.43
N SER A 223 -16.26 -3.70 0.52
CA SER A 223 -17.22 -3.39 -0.55
C SER A 223 -16.53 -2.94 -1.85
N MET A 224 -15.46 -2.13 -1.75
CA MET A 224 -14.72 -1.71 -2.95
C MET A 224 -13.97 -2.87 -3.60
N VAL A 225 -13.34 -3.74 -2.81
CA VAL A 225 -12.65 -4.94 -3.33
C VAL A 225 -13.65 -5.89 -3.98
N LEU A 226 -14.81 -6.09 -3.35
CA LEU A 226 -15.87 -6.94 -3.90
C LEU A 226 -16.43 -6.37 -5.21
N LEU A 227 -16.71 -5.05 -5.25
CA LEU A 227 -17.17 -4.40 -6.48
C LEU A 227 -16.16 -4.59 -7.61
N TYR A 228 -14.88 -4.30 -7.34
CA TYR A 228 -13.82 -4.46 -8.31
C TYR A 228 -13.68 -5.91 -8.78
N PHE A 229 -13.75 -6.86 -7.85
CA PHE A 229 -13.73 -8.30 -8.15
C PHE A 229 -14.86 -8.69 -9.10
N ILE A 230 -16.09 -8.28 -8.81
CA ILE A 230 -17.25 -8.57 -9.66
C ILE A 230 -17.04 -8.03 -11.08
N LEU A 231 -16.61 -6.77 -11.21
CA LEU A 231 -16.38 -6.14 -12.50
C LEU A 231 -15.31 -6.88 -13.32
N VAL A 232 -14.20 -7.25 -12.69
CA VAL A 232 -13.15 -8.01 -13.38
C VAL A 232 -13.63 -9.43 -13.73
N VAL A 233 -14.34 -10.11 -12.85
CA VAL A 233 -14.92 -11.43 -13.17
C VAL A 233 -15.82 -11.36 -14.39
N VAL A 234 -16.64 -10.32 -14.53
CA VAL A 234 -17.44 -10.11 -15.76
C VAL A 234 -16.54 -10.01 -16.99
N ILE A 235 -15.45 -9.24 -16.93
CA ILE A 235 -14.48 -9.13 -18.03
C ILE A 235 -13.87 -10.51 -18.36
N LEU A 236 -13.49 -11.28 -17.35
CA LEU A 236 -12.89 -12.61 -17.53
C LEU A 236 -13.88 -13.63 -18.12
N ILE A 237 -15.15 -13.55 -17.75
CA ILE A 237 -16.20 -14.40 -18.33
C ILE A 237 -16.40 -14.08 -19.80
N VAL A 238 -16.43 -12.80 -20.18
CA VAL A 238 -16.55 -12.37 -21.59
C VAL A 238 -15.37 -12.83 -22.44
N HIS A 239 -14.18 -12.99 -21.84
CA HIS A 239 -12.94 -13.38 -22.54
C HIS A 239 -12.42 -14.75 -22.07
N ILE A 240 -13.30 -15.64 -21.61
CA ILE A 240 -12.94 -16.90 -20.95
C ILE A 240 -12.03 -17.81 -21.81
N ASP A 241 -12.17 -17.73 -23.11
CA ASP A 241 -11.40 -18.47 -24.12
C ASP A 241 -9.90 -18.11 -24.09
N VAL A 242 -9.55 -16.86 -23.78
CA VAL A 242 -8.16 -16.39 -23.77
C VAL A 242 -7.54 -16.29 -22.37
N VAL A 243 -8.34 -16.38 -21.29
CA VAL A 243 -7.86 -16.31 -19.91
C VAL A 243 -6.73 -17.30 -19.63
N PRO A 244 -6.83 -18.61 -19.96
CA PRO A 244 -5.75 -19.56 -19.68
C PRO A 244 -4.45 -19.21 -20.39
N LYS A 245 -4.54 -18.70 -21.63
CA LYS A 245 -3.39 -18.27 -22.42
C LYS A 245 -2.64 -17.13 -21.70
N TYR A 246 -3.33 -16.09 -21.33
CA TYR A 246 -2.70 -14.92 -20.70
C TYR A 246 -2.24 -15.21 -19.26
N PHE A 247 -2.94 -16.07 -18.54
CA PHE A 247 -2.48 -16.52 -17.23
C PHE A 247 -1.16 -17.28 -17.32
N LEU A 248 -1.02 -18.20 -18.28
CA LEU A 248 0.23 -18.91 -18.52
C LEU A 248 1.35 -17.98 -19.00
N MET A 249 1.00 -16.95 -19.79
CA MET A 249 1.95 -15.97 -20.30
C MET A 249 2.64 -15.20 -19.16
N ILE A 250 2.00 -14.98 -18.03
CA ILE A 250 2.62 -14.37 -16.83
C ILE A 250 3.84 -15.19 -16.39
N PHE A 251 3.79 -16.52 -16.46
CA PHE A 251 4.91 -17.39 -16.06
C PHE A 251 5.96 -17.51 -17.14
N THR A 252 5.57 -17.68 -18.40
CA THR A 252 6.51 -17.87 -19.51
C THR A 252 7.32 -16.62 -19.80
N ASP A 253 6.67 -15.46 -19.76
CA ASP A 253 7.29 -14.16 -20.02
C ASP A 253 8.15 -13.66 -18.84
N ALA A 254 7.92 -14.18 -17.64
CA ALA A 254 8.68 -13.78 -16.44
C ALA A 254 10.20 -14.01 -16.57
N PHE A 255 10.62 -14.89 -17.47
CA PHE A 255 12.02 -15.28 -17.67
C PHE A 255 12.53 -15.05 -19.11
N SER A 256 11.66 -14.74 -20.08
CA SER A 256 12.02 -14.41 -21.46
C SER A 256 12.26 -12.91 -21.66
N ALA A 257 11.45 -12.11 -20.99
CA ALA A 257 11.50 -10.64 -21.06
C ALA A 257 11.36 -10.06 -22.47
N ASP A 258 10.62 -10.73 -23.35
CA ASP A 258 10.45 -10.38 -24.75
C ASP A 258 9.79 -9.01 -24.98
N PHE A 259 9.12 -8.46 -23.96
CA PHE A 259 8.33 -7.23 -24.03
C PHE A 259 8.96 -6.02 -23.36
N ILE A 260 10.21 -6.12 -22.85
CA ILE A 260 10.86 -4.98 -22.19
C ILE A 260 11.27 -3.93 -23.20
N LYS A 261 10.87 -2.69 -22.93
CA LYS A 261 11.16 -1.50 -23.74
C LYS A 261 12.41 -0.73 -23.31
N GLU A 262 13.00 -1.02 -22.16
CA GLU A 262 14.18 -0.30 -21.62
C GLU A 262 15.45 -1.16 -21.64
N GLU A 263 16.49 -0.67 -22.32
CA GLU A 263 17.73 -1.40 -22.56
C GLU A 263 18.84 -1.26 -21.50
N SER A 264 18.63 -0.54 -20.39
CA SER A 264 19.76 -0.17 -19.53
C SER A 264 19.64 -0.58 -18.08
N VAL A 265 19.91 -1.86 -17.76
CA VAL A 265 20.04 -2.29 -16.35
C VAL A 265 21.14 -3.33 -16.18
N LEU A 266 21.89 -3.24 -15.08
CA LEU A 266 22.75 -4.32 -14.57
C LEU A 266 21.94 -5.62 -14.45
N GLY A 267 22.28 -6.62 -15.20
CA GLY A 267 21.56 -7.92 -15.24
C GLY A 267 20.84 -8.21 -16.56
N GLY A 268 20.92 -7.31 -17.54
CA GLY A 268 20.26 -7.46 -18.84
C GLY A 268 18.75 -7.29 -18.76
N VAL A 269 18.06 -7.67 -19.84
CA VAL A 269 16.62 -7.45 -20.03
C VAL A 269 15.78 -8.15 -18.96
N VAL A 270 16.12 -9.39 -18.57
CA VAL A 270 15.43 -10.13 -17.50
C VAL A 270 15.63 -9.46 -16.14
N GLY A 271 16.82 -8.93 -15.86
CA GLY A 271 17.08 -8.17 -14.63
C GLY A 271 16.21 -6.92 -14.51
N ALA A 272 16.00 -6.21 -15.62
CA ALA A 272 15.10 -5.05 -15.66
C ALA A 272 13.66 -5.43 -15.33
N LEU A 273 13.18 -6.55 -15.88
CA LEU A 273 11.84 -7.08 -15.60
C LEU A 273 11.65 -7.43 -14.12
N ILE A 274 12.62 -8.11 -13.53
CA ILE A 274 12.63 -8.45 -12.10
C ILE A 274 12.50 -7.19 -11.25
N ILE A 275 13.35 -6.21 -11.51
CA ILE A 275 13.36 -4.95 -10.77
C ILE A 275 12.04 -4.20 -10.91
N LEU A 276 11.52 -4.11 -12.14
CA LEU A 276 10.25 -3.45 -12.42
C LEU A 276 9.10 -4.10 -11.64
N GLY A 277 8.93 -5.43 -11.77
CA GLY A 277 7.85 -6.14 -11.10
C GLY A 277 7.94 -6.04 -9.58
N ILE A 278 9.14 -6.22 -9.01
CA ILE A 278 9.38 -6.11 -7.58
C ILE A 278 9.11 -4.68 -7.08
N LYS A 279 9.61 -3.66 -7.78
CA LYS A 279 9.37 -2.25 -7.43
C LYS A 279 7.88 -1.92 -7.42
N ARG A 280 7.14 -2.35 -8.44
CA ARG A 280 5.68 -2.12 -8.52
C ARG A 280 4.93 -2.90 -7.46
N GLY A 281 5.32 -4.14 -7.16
CA GLY A 281 4.75 -4.92 -6.07
C GLY A 281 5.01 -4.31 -4.69
N ALA A 282 6.24 -3.89 -4.41
CA ALA A 282 6.61 -3.23 -3.15
C ALA A 282 5.91 -1.87 -2.99
N PHE A 283 5.76 -1.12 -4.06
CA PHE A 283 5.00 0.14 -4.06
C PHE A 283 3.50 -0.10 -3.77
N SER A 284 2.92 -1.16 -4.35
CA SER A 284 1.51 -1.50 -4.13
C SER A 284 1.24 -1.94 -2.69
N ASN A 285 1.99 -2.94 -2.18
CA ASN A 285 1.69 -3.53 -0.88
C ASN A 285 2.36 -2.83 0.31
N GLU A 286 3.28 -1.90 0.08
CA GLU A 286 3.99 -1.11 1.12
C GLU A 286 4.70 -1.95 2.19
N ALA A 287 5.03 -3.21 1.92
CA ALA A 287 5.68 -4.07 2.89
C ALA A 287 7.11 -3.59 3.20
N GLY A 288 7.38 -3.33 4.46
CA GLY A 288 8.68 -2.83 4.93
C GLY A 288 8.80 -1.31 4.97
N VAL A 289 7.86 -0.56 4.39
CA VAL A 289 7.84 0.91 4.46
C VAL A 289 7.54 1.42 5.87
N GLY A 290 6.64 0.73 6.60
CA GLY A 290 6.33 1.08 7.98
C GLY A 290 4.93 1.68 8.17
N THR A 291 4.15 1.83 7.12
CA THR A 291 2.76 2.32 7.16
C THR A 291 1.82 1.35 7.86
N ALA A 292 1.80 0.10 7.42
CA ALA A 292 0.94 -0.94 8.00
C ALA A 292 1.11 -1.10 9.53
N PRO A 293 2.33 -1.22 10.11
CA PRO A 293 2.50 -1.33 11.56
C PRO A 293 2.00 -0.11 12.34
N MET A 294 1.81 1.05 11.72
CA MET A 294 1.14 2.17 12.38
C MET A 294 -0.35 1.92 12.61
N ALA A 295 -1.05 1.29 11.66
CA ALA A 295 -2.44 0.90 11.84
C ALA A 295 -2.57 -0.32 12.75
N HIS A 296 -1.81 -1.38 12.48
CA HIS A 296 -1.83 -2.63 13.24
C HIS A 296 -1.40 -2.43 14.70
N GLY A 297 -0.50 -1.49 14.99
CA GLY A 297 -0.11 -1.16 16.35
C GLY A 297 -1.22 -0.60 17.24
N ALA A 298 -2.36 -0.20 16.66
CA ALA A 298 -3.55 0.24 17.38
C ALA A 298 -4.60 -0.87 17.60
N ALA A 299 -4.36 -2.10 17.12
CA ALA A 299 -5.29 -3.21 17.26
C ALA A 299 -5.49 -3.61 18.73
N LYS A 300 -6.71 -4.00 19.08
CA LYS A 300 -7.04 -4.55 20.42
C LYS A 300 -6.49 -5.96 20.52
N THR A 301 -5.34 -6.10 21.15
CA THR A 301 -4.72 -7.40 21.48
C THR A 301 -3.53 -7.21 22.42
N ASP A 302 -3.30 -8.16 23.29
CA ASP A 302 -2.07 -8.34 24.05
C ASP A 302 -1.13 -9.39 23.41
N GLU A 303 -1.60 -10.10 22.37
CA GLU A 303 -0.86 -11.18 21.71
C GLU A 303 -0.27 -10.70 20.37
N PRO A 304 1.02 -10.35 20.30
CA PRO A 304 1.64 -9.73 19.12
C PRO A 304 1.56 -10.59 17.86
N ILE A 305 1.64 -11.90 18.01
CA ILE A 305 1.69 -12.81 16.88
C ILE A 305 0.35 -12.88 16.14
N ARG A 306 -0.77 -12.73 16.86
CA ARG A 306 -2.10 -12.66 16.24
C ARG A 306 -2.16 -11.51 15.24
N GLU A 307 -1.70 -10.33 15.67
CA GLU A 307 -1.73 -9.14 14.79
C GLU A 307 -0.75 -9.24 13.63
N GLY A 308 0.42 -9.81 13.85
CA GLY A 308 1.36 -10.12 12.76
C GLY A 308 0.75 -11.04 11.70
N LEU A 309 0.03 -12.08 12.14
CA LEU A 309 -0.67 -13.00 11.24
C LEU A 309 -1.80 -12.32 10.47
N VAL A 310 -2.55 -11.41 11.09
CA VAL A 310 -3.55 -10.62 10.38
C VAL A 310 -2.90 -9.70 9.34
N ALA A 311 -1.84 -9.01 9.71
CA ALA A 311 -1.15 -8.06 8.84
C ALA A 311 -0.55 -8.70 7.57
N MET A 312 -0.11 -9.97 7.62
CA MET A 312 0.41 -10.67 6.44
C MET A 312 -0.65 -10.89 5.35
N LEU A 313 -1.94 -10.87 5.70
CA LEU A 313 -3.02 -10.95 4.72
C LEU A 313 -3.08 -9.71 3.81
N GLY A 314 -2.48 -8.59 4.25
CA GLY A 314 -2.43 -7.35 3.46
C GLY A 314 -1.83 -7.56 2.07
N PRO A 315 -0.55 -7.95 1.91
CA PRO A 315 0.06 -8.20 0.61
C PRO A 315 -0.62 -9.29 -0.21
N PHE A 316 -1.22 -10.28 0.45
CA PHE A 316 -2.00 -11.31 -0.23
C PHE A 316 -3.25 -10.72 -0.89
N ILE A 317 -4.05 -9.94 -0.17
CA ILE A 317 -5.25 -9.31 -0.71
C ILE A 317 -4.89 -8.26 -1.75
N ASP A 318 -3.95 -7.37 -1.41
CA ASP A 318 -3.53 -6.26 -2.25
C ASP A 318 -2.93 -6.74 -3.58
N THR A 319 -1.86 -7.52 -3.51
CA THR A 319 -1.04 -7.81 -4.68
C THR A 319 -1.42 -9.15 -5.31
N ILE A 320 -1.57 -10.24 -4.54
CA ILE A 320 -1.90 -11.55 -5.13
C ILE A 320 -3.34 -11.54 -5.68
N ILE A 321 -4.30 -10.89 -5.01
CA ILE A 321 -5.68 -10.85 -5.50
C ILE A 321 -5.90 -9.64 -6.41
N VAL A 322 -5.86 -8.41 -5.86
CA VAL A 322 -6.33 -7.22 -6.58
C VAL A 322 -5.44 -6.86 -7.77
N CYS A 323 -4.11 -6.91 -7.63
CA CYS A 323 -3.22 -6.65 -8.77
C CYS A 323 -3.34 -7.73 -9.86
N THR A 324 -3.56 -8.99 -9.49
CA THR A 324 -3.78 -10.06 -10.48
C THR A 324 -5.09 -9.85 -11.26
N LEU A 325 -6.16 -9.43 -10.58
CA LEU A 325 -7.41 -9.09 -11.24
C LEU A 325 -7.21 -7.97 -12.26
N THR A 326 -6.53 -6.89 -11.88
CA THR A 326 -6.20 -5.79 -12.80
C THR A 326 -5.37 -6.27 -13.98
N ALA A 327 -4.34 -7.07 -13.71
CA ALA A 327 -3.47 -7.60 -14.75
C ALA A 327 -4.24 -8.43 -15.76
N LEU A 328 -5.06 -9.38 -15.29
CA LEU A 328 -5.86 -10.22 -16.18
C LEU A 328 -6.85 -9.40 -17.00
N ALA A 329 -7.52 -8.40 -16.39
CA ALA A 329 -8.43 -7.52 -17.13
C ALA A 329 -7.73 -6.78 -18.27
N ILE A 330 -6.50 -6.30 -18.06
CA ILE A 330 -5.71 -5.62 -19.10
C ILE A 330 -5.22 -6.62 -20.17
N LEU A 331 -4.73 -7.77 -19.75
CA LEU A 331 -4.13 -8.76 -20.63
C LEU A 331 -5.16 -9.40 -21.58
N VAL A 332 -6.32 -9.85 -21.06
CA VAL A 332 -7.34 -10.54 -21.87
C VAL A 332 -7.98 -9.64 -22.93
N THR A 333 -8.01 -8.33 -22.71
CA THR A 333 -8.54 -7.36 -23.68
C THR A 333 -7.56 -7.00 -24.78
N GLY A 334 -6.27 -7.39 -24.65
CA GLY A 334 -5.22 -7.12 -25.65
C GLY A 334 -4.79 -5.64 -25.77
N VAL A 335 -5.41 -4.73 -25.02
CA VAL A 335 -5.15 -3.27 -25.12
C VAL A 335 -3.69 -2.89 -24.82
N TRP A 336 -3.00 -3.67 -24.02
CA TRP A 336 -1.61 -3.42 -23.64
C TRP A 336 -0.62 -3.51 -24.81
N GLN A 337 -1.00 -4.19 -25.91
CA GLN A 337 -0.20 -4.35 -27.13
C GLN A 337 -0.44 -3.24 -28.14
N THR A 338 -1.63 -2.64 -28.12
CA THR A 338 -2.12 -1.76 -29.20
C THR A 338 -2.31 -0.31 -28.77
N SER A 339 -2.30 -0.03 -27.46
CA SER A 339 -2.56 1.31 -26.94
C SER A 339 -1.26 2.00 -26.53
N ASP A 340 -1.13 3.27 -26.89
CA ASP A 340 -0.07 4.16 -26.42
C ASP A 340 -0.38 4.75 -25.02
N THR A 341 -1.55 4.43 -24.44
CA THR A 341 -1.93 4.91 -23.10
C THR A 341 -1.25 4.10 -22.00
N ASN A 342 -1.04 4.72 -20.85
CA ASN A 342 -0.41 4.09 -19.69
C ASN A 342 -1.21 4.38 -18.41
N GLY A 343 -0.84 3.71 -17.31
CA GLY A 343 -1.45 3.94 -16.00
C GLY A 343 -2.95 3.67 -15.99
N VAL A 344 -3.71 4.55 -15.33
CA VAL A 344 -5.17 4.37 -15.18
C VAL A 344 -5.91 4.40 -16.51
N SER A 345 -5.40 5.14 -17.49
CA SER A 345 -6.02 5.26 -18.81
C SER A 345 -5.95 3.94 -19.59
N LEU A 346 -4.87 3.16 -19.45
CA LEU A 346 -4.78 1.82 -20.03
C LEU A 346 -5.84 0.87 -19.44
N THR A 347 -5.97 0.88 -18.11
CA THR A 347 -7.01 0.09 -17.44
C THR A 347 -8.42 0.53 -17.85
N ALA A 348 -8.65 1.86 -17.99
CA ALA A 348 -9.93 2.38 -18.44
C ALA A 348 -10.26 1.95 -19.88
N THR A 349 -9.26 1.88 -20.74
CA THR A 349 -9.42 1.37 -22.10
C THR A 349 -9.77 -0.12 -22.08
N ALA A 350 -9.11 -0.93 -21.23
CA ALA A 350 -9.43 -2.35 -21.07
C ALA A 350 -10.89 -2.56 -20.65
N PHE A 351 -11.34 -1.85 -19.60
CA PHE A 351 -12.72 -1.93 -19.13
C PHE A 351 -13.72 -1.43 -20.18
N GLY A 352 -13.38 -0.34 -20.91
CA GLY A 352 -14.22 0.21 -21.97
C GLY A 352 -14.40 -0.74 -23.14
N ASN A 353 -13.35 -1.47 -23.55
CA ASN A 353 -13.40 -2.47 -24.60
C ASN A 353 -14.20 -3.70 -24.21
N ALA A 354 -14.00 -4.19 -22.96
CA ALA A 354 -14.70 -5.36 -22.46
C ALA A 354 -16.19 -5.10 -22.14
N MET A 355 -16.53 -3.88 -21.73
CA MET A 355 -17.89 -3.46 -21.38
C MET A 355 -18.23 -2.11 -22.07
N PRO A 356 -18.54 -2.11 -23.38
CA PRO A 356 -18.83 -0.89 -24.13
C PRO A 356 -19.93 -0.04 -23.49
N GLY A 357 -19.72 1.27 -23.45
CA GLY A 357 -20.66 2.25 -22.90
C GLY A 357 -20.62 2.41 -21.37
N VAL A 358 -20.31 1.38 -20.58
CA VAL A 358 -20.38 1.44 -19.11
C VAL A 358 -19.06 1.16 -18.40
N GLY A 359 -18.15 0.38 -18.99
CA GLY A 359 -16.95 -0.13 -18.32
C GLY A 359 -16.03 0.96 -17.76
N LYS A 360 -15.79 2.01 -18.52
CA LYS A 360 -14.96 3.16 -18.08
C LYS A 360 -15.55 3.85 -16.85
N TYR A 361 -16.88 4.03 -16.80
CA TYR A 361 -17.55 4.69 -15.68
C TYR A 361 -17.56 3.82 -14.42
N LEU A 362 -17.77 2.50 -14.59
CA LEU A 362 -17.70 1.54 -13.49
C LEU A 362 -16.29 1.48 -12.90
N LEU A 363 -15.25 1.46 -13.74
CA LEU A 363 -13.86 1.56 -13.28
C LEU A 363 -13.64 2.89 -12.53
N MET A 364 -14.17 4.02 -13.06
CA MET A 364 -14.00 5.32 -12.42
C MET A 364 -14.58 5.36 -11.01
N ILE A 365 -15.72 4.69 -10.76
CA ILE A 365 -16.29 4.53 -9.42
C ILE A 365 -15.28 3.79 -8.51
N CYS A 366 -14.68 2.69 -8.98
CA CYS A 366 -13.67 1.96 -8.23
C CYS A 366 -12.44 2.84 -7.94
N VAL A 367 -11.92 3.53 -8.94
CA VAL A 367 -10.78 4.45 -8.83
C VAL A 367 -11.06 5.54 -7.78
N ALA A 368 -12.24 6.15 -7.83
CA ALA A 368 -12.64 7.17 -6.87
C ALA A 368 -12.69 6.61 -5.43
N ILE A 369 -13.33 5.48 -5.22
CA ILE A 369 -13.44 4.86 -3.90
C ILE A 369 -12.06 4.44 -3.37
N PHE A 370 -11.22 3.83 -4.21
CA PHE A 370 -9.86 3.40 -3.85
C PHE A 370 -9.00 4.62 -3.44
N SER A 371 -9.00 5.67 -4.25
CA SER A 371 -8.22 6.89 -3.96
C SER A 371 -8.70 7.60 -2.69
N ILE A 372 -10.02 7.76 -2.52
CA ILE A 372 -10.60 8.42 -1.35
C ILE A 372 -10.31 7.62 -0.07
N SER A 373 -10.40 6.28 -0.14
CA SER A 373 -10.09 5.44 1.03
C SER A 373 -8.64 5.59 1.50
N SER A 374 -7.69 5.75 0.58
CA SER A 374 -6.26 5.97 0.90
C SER A 374 -6.06 7.28 1.66
N LEU A 375 -6.81 8.35 1.34
CA LEU A 375 -6.71 9.63 2.05
C LEU A 375 -7.01 9.49 3.54
N PHE A 376 -7.92 8.60 3.92
CA PHE A 376 -8.29 8.39 5.32
C PHE A 376 -7.13 7.82 6.13
N SER A 377 -6.47 6.79 5.62
CA SER A 377 -5.38 6.12 6.33
C SER A 377 -4.08 6.92 6.33
N TYR A 378 -3.75 7.58 5.23
CA TYR A 378 -2.55 8.43 5.18
C TYR A 378 -2.64 9.61 6.16
N SER A 379 -3.82 10.21 6.35
CA SER A 379 -3.99 11.26 7.36
C SER A 379 -3.66 10.76 8.77
N TYR A 380 -4.05 9.53 9.11
CA TYR A 380 -3.74 8.91 10.39
C TYR A 380 -2.24 8.67 10.55
N TYR A 381 -1.55 8.20 9.50
CA TYR A 381 -0.10 7.95 9.56
C TYR A 381 0.70 9.22 9.82
N GLY A 382 0.37 10.30 9.13
CA GLY A 382 1.03 11.58 9.35
C GLY A 382 0.68 12.21 10.70
N THR A 383 -0.58 12.12 11.14
CA THR A 383 -1.01 12.59 12.47
C THR A 383 -0.25 11.87 13.57
N LYS A 384 -0.10 10.55 13.47
CA LYS A 384 0.65 9.73 14.43
C LYS A 384 2.13 10.10 14.46
N SER A 385 2.71 10.35 13.30
CA SER A 385 4.10 10.77 13.15
C SER A 385 4.36 12.13 13.75
N LEU A 386 3.48 13.12 13.52
CA LEU A 386 3.55 14.42 14.17
C LEU A 386 3.41 14.31 15.68
N SER A 387 2.44 13.49 16.15
CA SER A 387 2.25 13.28 17.60
C SER A 387 3.48 12.72 18.30
N PHE A 388 4.22 11.83 17.63
CA PHE A 388 5.49 11.31 18.15
C PHE A 388 6.59 12.39 18.25
N LEU A 389 6.67 13.29 17.26
CA LEU A 389 7.72 14.31 17.17
C LEU A 389 7.51 15.46 18.16
N VAL A 390 6.28 15.98 18.26
CA VAL A 390 5.99 17.23 18.99
C VAL A 390 4.90 17.09 20.05
N GLY A 391 4.34 15.89 20.22
CA GLY A 391 3.31 15.59 21.20
C GLY A 391 1.87 15.61 20.63
N SER A 392 0.99 14.85 21.28
CA SER A 392 -0.39 14.59 20.81
C SER A 392 -1.28 15.83 20.82
N LYS A 393 -0.93 16.84 21.58
CA LYS A 393 -1.61 18.16 21.58
C LYS A 393 -1.71 18.78 20.17
N TYR A 394 -0.70 18.52 19.32
CA TYR A 394 -0.61 19.08 17.98
C TYR A 394 -1.16 18.20 16.87
N LYS A 395 -1.76 17.03 17.21
CA LYS A 395 -2.29 16.07 16.22
C LYS A 395 -3.26 16.67 15.20
N HIS A 396 -4.11 17.61 15.63
CA HIS A 396 -5.07 18.28 14.75
C HIS A 396 -4.43 19.22 13.74
N LEU A 397 -3.24 19.77 14.05
CA LEU A 397 -2.50 20.61 13.10
C LEU A 397 -2.16 19.83 11.83
N TYR A 398 -1.72 18.58 11.96
CA TYR A 398 -1.45 17.76 10.78
C TYR A 398 -2.70 17.52 9.95
N ASN A 399 -3.84 17.26 10.58
CA ASN A 399 -5.10 17.06 9.86
C ASN A 399 -5.47 18.29 9.01
N TYR A 400 -5.27 19.50 9.53
CA TYR A 400 -5.55 20.72 8.75
C TYR A 400 -4.53 20.90 7.60
N LEU A 401 -3.25 20.65 7.84
CA LEU A 401 -2.24 20.67 6.79
C LEU A 401 -2.52 19.62 5.71
N PHE A 402 -2.91 18.42 6.12
CA PHE A 402 -3.28 17.33 5.23
C PHE A 402 -4.48 17.70 4.34
N ILE A 403 -5.54 18.24 4.95
CA ILE A 403 -6.75 18.68 4.23
C ILE A 403 -6.41 19.83 3.26
N ALA A 404 -5.62 20.80 3.69
CA ALA A 404 -5.19 21.89 2.80
C ALA A 404 -4.36 21.40 1.61
N SER A 405 -3.50 20.42 1.82
CA SER A 405 -2.67 19.85 0.74
C SER A 405 -3.48 19.07 -0.32
N ILE A 406 -4.73 18.69 -0.03
CA ILE A 406 -5.64 18.12 -1.04
C ILE A 406 -5.90 19.13 -2.16
N LEU A 407 -6.13 20.40 -1.84
CA LEU A 407 -6.35 21.44 -2.85
C LEU A 407 -5.11 21.64 -3.74
N ILE A 408 -3.93 21.57 -3.13
CA ILE A 408 -2.67 21.66 -3.86
C ILE A 408 -2.53 20.45 -4.81
N GLY A 409 -2.79 19.24 -4.33
CA GLY A 409 -2.71 18.02 -5.14
C GLY A 409 -3.70 18.00 -6.31
N ALA A 410 -4.88 18.64 -6.15
CA ALA A 410 -5.87 18.71 -7.21
C ALA A 410 -5.51 19.73 -8.30
N THR A 411 -4.90 20.88 -7.93
CA THR A 411 -4.77 22.03 -8.85
C THR A 411 -3.38 22.20 -9.46
N ALA A 412 -2.35 21.63 -8.85
CA ALA A 412 -0.97 21.82 -9.28
C ALA A 412 -0.44 20.64 -10.08
N SER A 413 0.30 20.91 -11.15
CA SER A 413 1.19 19.93 -11.80
C SER A 413 2.53 19.95 -11.04
N LEU A 414 2.71 18.98 -10.13
CA LEU A 414 3.80 19.06 -9.14
C LEU A 414 4.70 17.83 -9.22
N ASP A 415 5.34 17.57 -10.36
CA ASP A 415 6.27 16.44 -10.51
C ASP A 415 7.35 16.47 -9.41
N THR A 416 7.89 17.64 -9.09
CA THR A 416 8.87 17.81 -8.03
C THR A 416 8.34 17.44 -6.65
N MET A 417 7.09 17.82 -6.34
CA MET A 417 6.48 17.51 -5.05
C MET A 417 6.14 16.03 -4.94
N ILE A 418 5.69 15.41 -6.04
CA ILE A 418 5.46 13.97 -6.11
C ILE A 418 6.77 13.22 -5.88
N ASN A 419 7.86 13.60 -6.54
CA ASN A 419 9.17 12.99 -6.36
C ASN A 419 9.69 13.16 -4.92
N LEU A 420 9.42 14.30 -4.27
CA LEU A 420 9.79 14.52 -2.87
C LEU A 420 8.99 13.61 -1.93
N ILE A 421 7.69 13.48 -2.14
CA ILE A 421 6.81 12.60 -1.35
C ILE A 421 7.22 11.14 -1.54
N ASP A 422 7.45 10.71 -2.77
CA ASP A 422 7.92 9.36 -3.08
C ASP A 422 9.28 9.06 -2.44
N SER A 423 10.20 10.03 -2.46
CA SER A 423 11.50 9.91 -1.79
C SER A 423 11.34 9.75 -0.28
N ALA A 424 10.52 10.59 0.35
CA ALA A 424 10.26 10.52 1.78
C ALA A 424 9.61 9.19 2.17
N PHE A 425 8.66 8.71 1.36
CA PHE A 425 8.00 7.44 1.54
C PHE A 425 8.99 6.25 1.46
N ALA A 426 9.88 6.26 0.47
CA ALA A 426 10.94 5.27 0.34
C ALA A 426 11.93 5.28 1.52
N LEU A 427 12.29 6.48 2.00
CA LEU A 427 13.20 6.65 3.12
C LEU A 427 12.65 6.09 4.45
N MET A 428 11.32 6.00 4.61
CA MET A 428 10.70 5.33 5.77
C MET A 428 11.09 3.86 5.88
N ALA A 429 11.36 3.19 4.77
CA ALA A 429 11.71 1.78 4.77
C ALA A 429 13.05 1.48 5.44
N ILE A 430 14.00 2.41 5.39
CA ILE A 430 15.35 2.22 5.97
C ILE A 430 15.26 1.98 7.48
N PRO A 431 14.71 2.90 8.30
CA PRO A 431 14.58 2.67 9.74
C PRO A 431 13.67 1.49 10.08
N THR A 432 12.59 1.30 9.32
CA THR A 432 11.65 0.21 9.54
C THR A 432 12.29 -1.16 9.36
N MET A 433 12.95 -1.38 8.21
CA MET A 433 13.57 -2.67 7.91
C MET A 433 14.79 -2.94 8.76
N LEU A 434 15.64 -1.95 9.02
CA LEU A 434 16.80 -2.09 9.90
C LEU A 434 16.38 -2.54 11.29
N ALA A 435 15.42 -1.86 11.91
CA ALA A 435 14.92 -2.23 13.22
C ALA A 435 14.23 -3.61 13.21
N THR A 436 13.48 -3.92 12.17
CA THR A 436 12.79 -5.20 12.00
C THR A 436 13.78 -6.35 11.92
N ILE A 437 14.83 -6.23 11.11
CA ILE A 437 15.87 -7.26 10.96
C ILE A 437 16.59 -7.51 12.30
N ILE A 438 16.95 -6.44 13.02
CA ILE A 438 17.63 -6.57 14.34
C ILE A 438 16.72 -7.23 15.39
N LEU A 439 15.43 -6.89 15.38
CA LEU A 439 14.46 -7.39 16.37
C LEU A 439 13.80 -8.73 15.96
N ALA A 440 13.98 -9.20 14.73
CA ALA A 440 13.35 -10.41 14.22
C ALA A 440 13.56 -11.66 15.10
N PRO A 441 14.74 -11.93 15.71
CA PRO A 441 14.90 -13.06 16.61
C PRO A 441 13.98 -13.01 17.83
N LYS A 442 13.64 -11.80 18.33
CA LYS A 442 12.72 -11.64 19.47
C LYS A 442 11.27 -12.00 19.06
N VAL A 443 10.85 -11.59 17.85
CA VAL A 443 9.56 -12.00 17.28
C VAL A 443 9.48 -13.52 17.15
N MET A 444 10.55 -14.17 16.70
CA MET A 444 10.57 -15.63 16.55
C MET A 444 10.50 -16.37 17.88
N LYS A 445 11.08 -15.81 18.93
CA LYS A 445 10.93 -16.36 20.30
C LYS A 445 9.46 -16.30 20.73
N GLU A 446 8.80 -15.15 20.52
CA GLU A 446 7.38 -14.96 20.86
C GLU A 446 6.48 -15.88 20.01
N ALA A 447 6.76 -16.02 18.72
CA ALA A 447 6.03 -16.91 17.82
C ALA A 447 6.12 -18.39 18.26
N LYS A 448 7.27 -18.82 18.80
CA LYS A 448 7.43 -20.16 19.38
C LYS A 448 6.55 -20.34 20.63
N THR A 449 6.54 -19.36 21.53
CA THR A 449 5.70 -19.38 22.75
C THR A 449 4.22 -19.42 22.36
N TYR A 450 3.80 -18.58 21.41
CA TYR A 450 2.44 -18.56 20.89
C TYR A 450 2.01 -19.91 20.28
N SER A 451 2.90 -20.54 19.51
CA SER A 451 2.61 -21.83 18.88
C SER A 451 2.38 -22.95 19.88
N ILE A 452 3.07 -22.91 21.04
CA ILE A 452 2.88 -23.86 22.14
C ILE A 452 1.52 -23.61 22.82
N LYS A 453 1.21 -22.34 23.16
CA LYS A 453 -0.10 -21.97 23.73
C LYS A 453 -1.26 -22.43 22.82
N LEU A 454 -1.12 -22.22 21.51
CA LEU A 454 -2.16 -22.59 20.53
C LEU A 454 -2.37 -24.11 20.43
N LYS A 455 -1.34 -24.92 20.60
CA LYS A 455 -1.45 -26.38 20.65
C LYS A 455 -2.20 -26.83 21.92
N ASN A 456 -1.78 -26.32 23.08
CA ASN A 456 -2.38 -26.68 24.35
C ASN A 456 -3.85 -26.23 24.50
N SER A 457 -4.31 -25.26 23.71
CA SER A 457 -5.71 -24.83 23.70
C SER A 457 -6.60 -25.64 22.75
N ARG A 458 -6.03 -26.56 21.97
CA ARG A 458 -6.77 -27.47 21.05
C ARG A 458 -6.96 -28.86 21.63
N ASP A 459 -6.11 -29.21 22.62
CA ASP A 459 -6.22 -30.42 23.43
C ASP A 459 -7.12 -30.12 24.66
#